data_95b3ab57f39a366ada3f76c7ed4a79d9
#
_entry.id   95b3ab57f39a366ada3f76c7ed4a79d9
#
_cell.length_a   1.000
_cell.length_b   1.000
_cell.length_c   1.000
_cell.angle_alpha   90.00
_cell.angle_beta   90.00
_cell.angle_gamma   90.00
#
_symmetry.space_group_name_H-M   'P 1'
#
loop_
_entity.id
_entity.type
_entity.pdbx_description
1 polymer ?
#
loop_
_entity_poly.entity_id
_entity_poly.type
_entity_poly.pdbx_seq_one_letter_code
_entity_poly.pdbx_strand_id
1 'polypeptide(L)'
;LNRKEWFILYLLKISAGVAIGWLSAYYYPQGSDYWMIHRESLINYEMLRNEPGTFFKELFTSPYGHFGGYFDSVGSYWTDLKNNLVIKTAAIINMFSGGNYYVNSIFFNLPGFIAHVALYRMFRRFYPGHHYSLILGAFLLPSALYFSSGIHKDAFLFMGVAGMMYACISHDTTISRRRWLLIFLSFIVIALVRSYVLAALIPALLAYRFSMRYPKNRTYIFVYSLVLVGSLAAHLFTAFSPVTVIAQKQQAFLNLPEAQSQISIDTLDGSARNVLHAFPAATVNVGTQPRFWEESIPSTLIVPGLEWYVYLLVIACGLIWYRQSRLPVQPLISCLLFVIPLLLLIGYIVPNSGSIIRYRALYLPYLITPFLAVIGSRFKHIILKYM
;
A
#
# COMPACT_ATOMS: atom_id res chain seq x y z
N LEU A 1 -20.90 -9.35 -3.01
CA LEU A 1 -20.55 -10.45 -2.10
C LEU A 1 -21.80 -10.92 -1.36
N ASN A 2 -22.05 -12.21 -1.35
CA ASN A 2 -23.10 -12.83 -0.52
C ASN A 2 -22.56 -13.10 0.91
N ARG A 3 -23.46 -13.53 1.84
CA ARG A 3 -23.05 -13.75 3.25
C ARG A 3 -21.99 -14.84 3.41
N LYS A 4 -22.04 -15.90 2.61
CA LYS A 4 -21.03 -16.98 2.65
C LYS A 4 -19.67 -16.50 2.17
N GLU A 5 -19.65 -15.76 1.06
CA GLU A 5 -18.39 -15.15 0.54
C GLU A 5 -17.75 -14.20 1.55
N TRP A 6 -18.55 -13.34 2.20
CA TRP A 6 -18.05 -12.46 3.27
C TRP A 6 -17.36 -13.25 4.39
N PHE A 7 -18.01 -14.29 4.86
CA PHE A 7 -17.48 -15.11 5.93
C PHE A 7 -16.20 -15.83 5.53
N ILE A 8 -16.20 -16.50 4.37
CA ILE A 8 -15.03 -17.23 3.86
C ILE A 8 -13.84 -16.29 3.64
N LEU A 9 -14.06 -15.13 3.00
CA LEU A 9 -13.01 -14.17 2.73
C LEU A 9 -12.45 -13.54 4.01
N TYR A 10 -13.28 -13.32 5.02
CA TYR A 10 -12.80 -12.82 6.31
C TYR A 10 -12.05 -13.90 7.10
N LEU A 11 -12.50 -15.15 7.08
CA LEU A 11 -11.73 -16.26 7.66
C LEU A 11 -10.36 -16.42 7.00
N LEU A 12 -10.29 -16.31 5.66
CA LEU A 12 -9.02 -16.35 4.95
C LEU A 12 -8.11 -15.17 5.37
N LYS A 13 -8.69 -13.99 5.59
CA LYS A 13 -7.94 -12.83 6.10
C LYS A 13 -7.41 -13.07 7.51
N ILE A 14 -8.20 -13.68 8.40
CA ILE A 14 -7.76 -14.07 9.75
C ILE A 14 -6.62 -15.10 9.65
N SER A 15 -6.78 -16.13 8.81
CA SER A 15 -5.73 -17.15 8.60
C SER A 15 -4.42 -16.54 8.11
N ALA A 16 -4.47 -15.55 7.21
CA ALA A 16 -3.28 -14.81 6.80
C ALA A 16 -2.65 -14.03 7.96
N GLY A 17 -3.45 -13.44 8.86
CA GLY A 17 -2.95 -12.76 10.06
C GLY A 17 -2.30 -13.70 11.07
N VAL A 18 -2.82 -14.92 11.21
CA VAL A 18 -2.19 -15.98 12.02
C VAL A 18 -0.88 -16.42 11.36
N ALA A 19 -0.90 -16.66 10.05
CA ALA A 19 0.28 -17.10 9.30
C ALA A 19 1.43 -16.08 9.39
N ILE A 20 1.15 -14.77 9.21
CA ILE A 20 2.21 -13.76 9.30
C ILE A 20 2.77 -13.66 10.73
N GLY A 21 1.92 -13.79 11.76
CA GLY A 21 2.36 -13.83 13.14
C GLY A 21 3.27 -15.02 13.43
N TRP A 22 2.87 -16.22 13.01
CA TRP A 22 3.64 -17.45 13.20
C TRP A 22 4.95 -17.45 12.41
N LEU A 23 4.89 -17.12 11.12
CA LEU A 23 6.08 -17.06 10.26
C LEU A 23 7.07 -15.99 10.74
N SER A 24 6.59 -14.83 11.17
CA SER A 24 7.49 -13.80 11.69
C SER A 24 8.14 -14.18 13.02
N ALA A 25 7.46 -14.93 13.87
CA ALA A 25 8.06 -15.44 15.09
C ALA A 25 9.13 -16.51 14.81
N TYR A 26 8.89 -17.36 13.78
CA TYR A 26 9.78 -18.45 13.43
C TYR A 26 11.04 -17.97 12.68
N TYR A 27 10.85 -17.14 11.64
CA TYR A 27 11.96 -16.70 10.78
C TYR A 27 12.67 -15.43 11.27
N TYR A 28 11.98 -14.58 12.04
CA TYR A 28 12.50 -13.28 12.49
C TYR A 28 12.25 -13.04 13.99
N PRO A 29 12.73 -13.93 14.89
CA PRO A 29 12.35 -13.89 16.31
C PRO A 29 12.77 -12.61 17.04
N GLN A 30 13.86 -11.96 16.57
CA GLN A 30 14.39 -10.74 17.20
C GLN A 30 14.07 -9.45 16.42
N GLY A 31 13.74 -9.53 15.13
CA GLY A 31 13.62 -8.38 14.23
C GLY A 31 12.24 -8.17 13.61
N SER A 32 11.20 -8.85 14.08
CA SER A 32 9.85 -8.70 13.51
C SER A 32 9.12 -7.47 14.05
N ASP A 33 8.77 -6.52 13.16
CA ASP A 33 7.93 -5.37 13.48
C ASP A 33 6.61 -5.78 14.14
N TYR A 34 6.01 -6.90 13.72
CA TYR A 34 4.73 -7.41 14.22
C TYR A 34 4.80 -7.76 15.71
N TRP A 35 5.84 -8.48 16.10
CA TRP A 35 6.06 -8.87 17.48
C TRP A 35 6.63 -7.73 18.34
N MET A 36 7.40 -6.81 17.75
CA MET A 36 7.85 -5.60 18.43
C MET A 36 6.65 -4.75 18.85
N ILE A 37 5.74 -4.44 17.92
CA ILE A 37 4.51 -3.68 18.22
C ILE A 37 3.68 -4.40 19.28
N HIS A 38 3.60 -5.72 19.24
CA HIS A 38 2.86 -6.48 20.23
C HIS A 38 3.51 -6.40 21.62
N ARG A 39 4.81 -6.60 21.74
CA ARG A 39 5.52 -6.47 23.03
C ARG A 39 5.35 -5.08 23.65
N GLU A 40 5.56 -4.04 22.85
CA GLU A 40 5.35 -2.66 23.29
C GLU A 40 3.87 -2.41 23.71
N SER A 41 2.92 -3.06 23.02
CA SER A 41 1.52 -2.94 23.39
C SER A 41 1.17 -3.59 24.73
N LEU A 42 1.90 -4.61 25.17
CA LEU A 42 1.71 -5.22 26.49
C LEU A 42 2.16 -4.27 27.60
N ILE A 43 3.28 -3.58 27.42
CA ILE A 43 3.76 -2.55 28.37
C ILE A 43 2.72 -1.42 28.47
N ASN A 44 2.22 -0.96 27.33
CA ASN A 44 1.20 0.08 27.28
C ASN A 44 -0.17 -0.41 27.83
N TYR A 45 -0.45 -1.70 27.76
CA TYR A 45 -1.65 -2.29 28.38
C TYR A 45 -1.57 -2.26 29.92
N GLU A 46 -0.42 -2.57 30.49
CA GLU A 46 -0.21 -2.41 31.94
C GLU A 46 -0.33 -0.93 32.36
N MET A 47 0.21 0.01 31.57
CA MET A 47 0.02 1.45 31.79
C MET A 47 -1.46 1.84 31.74
N LEU A 48 -2.23 1.31 30.76
CA LEU A 48 -3.67 1.57 30.63
C LEU A 48 -4.45 1.08 31.87
N ARG A 49 -4.06 -0.05 32.46
CA ARG A 49 -4.70 -0.62 33.66
C ARG A 49 -4.38 0.17 34.93
N ASN A 50 -3.13 0.52 35.09
CA ASN A 50 -2.63 1.08 36.35
C ASN A 50 -2.68 2.62 36.39
N GLU A 51 -2.42 3.27 35.23
CA GLU A 51 -2.32 4.71 35.08
C GLU A 51 -3.04 5.20 33.82
N PRO A 52 -4.38 5.07 33.72
CA PRO A 52 -5.11 5.42 32.48
C PRO A 52 -4.94 6.90 32.07
N GLY A 53 -4.80 7.80 33.05
CA GLY A 53 -4.54 9.21 32.77
C GLY A 53 -3.22 9.44 32.03
N THR A 54 -2.15 8.79 32.46
CA THR A 54 -0.83 8.81 31.81
C THR A 54 -0.90 8.20 30.41
N PHE A 55 -1.58 7.07 30.26
CA PHE A 55 -1.77 6.41 28.97
C PHE A 55 -2.37 7.34 27.91
N PHE A 56 -3.47 8.05 28.23
CA PHE A 56 -4.11 8.96 27.28
C PHE A 56 -3.33 10.26 27.08
N LYS A 57 -2.67 10.78 28.12
CA LYS A 57 -1.81 11.96 28.02
C LYS A 57 -0.63 11.71 27.04
N GLU A 58 -0.07 10.52 27.08
CA GLU A 58 1.03 10.12 26.20
C GLU A 58 0.62 9.70 24.80
N LEU A 59 -0.68 9.71 24.45
CA LEU A 59 -1.13 9.32 23.13
C LEU A 59 -0.48 10.14 22.02
N PHE A 60 -0.26 11.43 22.28
CA PHE A 60 0.32 12.38 21.32
C PHE A 60 1.74 12.81 21.67
N THR A 61 2.37 12.17 22.64
CA THR A 61 3.78 12.41 22.99
C THR A 61 4.69 11.43 22.25
N SER A 62 5.98 11.77 22.17
CA SER A 62 7.02 10.84 21.71
C SER A 62 7.71 10.24 22.95
N PRO A 63 7.32 9.03 23.40
CA PRO A 63 7.92 8.40 24.59
C PRO A 63 9.37 7.96 24.35
N TYR A 64 9.81 7.86 23.09
CA TYR A 64 11.11 7.32 22.72
C TYR A 64 12.21 8.38 22.56
N GLY A 65 11.91 9.66 22.77
CA GLY A 65 12.84 10.75 22.58
C GLY A 65 13.27 10.92 21.12
N HIS A 66 12.74 11.93 20.45
CA HIS A 66 13.12 12.25 19.08
C HIS A 66 14.42 13.06 19.07
N PHE A 67 15.37 12.61 18.28
CA PHE A 67 16.66 13.28 18.10
C PHE A 67 16.72 14.12 16.82
N GLY A 68 15.71 14.06 15.96
CA GLY A 68 15.59 14.78 14.68
C GLY A 68 14.49 15.83 14.69
N GLY A 69 14.32 16.51 13.56
CA GLY A 69 13.21 17.45 13.33
C GLY A 69 11.84 16.77 13.36
N TYR A 70 10.76 17.56 13.43
CA TYR A 70 9.39 17.04 13.59
C TYR A 70 8.99 16.04 12.51
N PHE A 71 9.50 16.17 11.29
CA PHE A 71 9.12 15.39 10.12
C PHE A 71 10.27 14.61 9.47
N ASP A 72 11.41 14.48 10.15
CA ASP A 72 12.53 13.73 9.63
C ASP A 72 12.19 12.26 9.39
N SER A 73 12.99 11.59 8.60
CA SER A 73 12.72 10.21 8.19
C SER A 73 12.92 9.19 9.29
N VAL A 74 13.83 9.46 10.23
CA VAL A 74 14.19 8.56 11.35
C VAL A 74 14.24 9.39 12.63
N GLY A 75 13.75 8.82 13.74
CA GLY A 75 13.83 9.46 15.06
C GLY A 75 13.02 10.75 15.19
N SER A 76 12.03 10.98 14.34
CA SER A 76 11.20 12.19 14.37
C SER A 76 9.94 12.00 15.20
N TYR A 77 9.42 13.11 15.73
CA TYR A 77 8.12 13.14 16.40
C TYR A 77 7.02 12.44 15.58
N TRP A 78 6.98 12.69 14.25
CA TRP A 78 5.96 12.09 13.39
C TRP A 78 6.10 10.57 13.25
N THR A 79 7.32 10.06 13.24
CA THR A 79 7.58 8.62 13.21
C THR A 79 7.17 7.96 14.51
N ASP A 80 7.47 8.59 15.65
CA ASP A 80 7.09 8.10 16.97
C ASP A 80 5.58 8.13 17.17
N LEU A 81 4.92 9.23 16.78
CA LEU A 81 3.47 9.38 16.88
C LEU A 81 2.72 8.26 16.15
N LYS A 82 3.09 7.97 14.89
CA LYS A 82 2.44 6.90 14.13
C LYS A 82 2.64 5.52 14.73
N ASN A 83 3.82 5.23 15.30
CA ASN A 83 4.10 3.98 15.97
C ASN A 83 3.34 3.89 17.29
N ASN A 84 3.37 4.97 18.08
CA ASN A 84 2.65 5.07 19.36
C ASN A 84 1.14 4.85 19.19
N LEU A 85 0.53 5.47 18.18
CA LEU A 85 -0.90 5.27 17.89
C LEU A 85 -1.25 3.80 17.59
N VAL A 86 -0.41 3.09 16.84
CA VAL A 86 -0.61 1.66 16.56
C VAL A 86 -0.40 0.80 17.80
N ILE A 87 0.64 1.08 18.58
CA ILE A 87 0.96 0.38 19.84
C ILE A 87 -0.18 0.58 20.86
N LYS A 88 -0.64 1.81 21.07
CA LYS A 88 -1.73 2.11 21.99
C LYS A 88 -3.08 1.55 21.53
N THR A 89 -3.33 1.48 20.21
CA THR A 89 -4.47 0.76 19.68
C THR A 89 -4.42 -0.73 20.03
N ALA A 90 -3.25 -1.37 19.87
CA ALA A 90 -3.06 -2.76 20.28
C ALA A 90 -3.19 -2.95 21.79
N ALA A 91 -2.73 -1.99 22.60
CA ALA A 91 -2.90 -2.00 24.05
C ALA A 91 -4.37 -1.97 24.50
N ILE A 92 -5.19 -1.15 23.84
CA ILE A 92 -6.64 -1.14 24.07
C ILE A 92 -7.27 -2.49 23.71
N ILE A 93 -6.86 -3.09 22.60
CA ILE A 93 -7.36 -4.41 22.18
C ILE A 93 -6.92 -5.50 23.16
N ASN A 94 -5.75 -5.37 23.80
CA ASN A 94 -5.29 -6.29 24.85
C ASN A 94 -6.28 -6.41 26.02
N MET A 95 -7.13 -5.40 26.28
CA MET A 95 -8.20 -5.50 27.28
C MET A 95 -9.20 -6.63 26.98
N PHE A 96 -9.40 -6.94 25.70
CA PHE A 96 -10.34 -7.98 25.24
C PHE A 96 -9.67 -9.32 24.94
N SER A 97 -8.38 -9.28 24.58
CA SER A 97 -7.62 -10.47 24.16
C SER A 97 -6.79 -11.09 25.29
N GLY A 98 -6.69 -10.43 26.43
CA GLY A 98 -5.75 -10.83 27.50
C GLY A 98 -4.28 -10.79 27.07
N GLY A 99 -3.93 -9.95 26.11
CA GLY A 99 -2.55 -9.85 25.59
C GLY A 99 -2.18 -10.97 24.61
N ASN A 100 -3.13 -11.67 24.02
CA ASN A 100 -2.82 -12.71 23.04
C ASN A 100 -2.63 -12.11 21.64
N TYR A 101 -1.44 -12.31 21.03
CA TYR A 101 -1.10 -11.82 19.69
C TYR A 101 -2.11 -12.23 18.62
N TYR A 102 -2.50 -13.50 18.59
CA TYR A 102 -3.36 -14.02 17.52
C TYR A 102 -4.79 -13.49 17.62
N VAL A 103 -5.28 -13.28 18.86
CA VAL A 103 -6.59 -12.63 19.07
C VAL A 103 -6.52 -11.16 18.66
N ASN A 104 -5.45 -10.43 19.02
CA ASN A 104 -5.25 -9.05 18.56
C ASN A 104 -5.20 -8.95 17.04
N SER A 105 -4.56 -9.91 16.38
CA SER A 105 -4.46 -9.99 14.93
C SER A 105 -5.85 -10.03 14.25
N ILE A 106 -6.87 -10.64 14.87
CA ILE A 106 -8.25 -10.67 14.34
C ILE A 106 -8.77 -9.23 14.19
N PHE A 107 -8.60 -8.41 15.23
CA PHE A 107 -9.04 -7.01 15.22
C PHE A 107 -8.25 -6.18 14.21
N PHE A 108 -6.92 -6.37 14.15
CA PHE A 108 -6.06 -5.67 13.19
C PHE A 108 -6.29 -6.10 11.73
N ASN A 109 -6.86 -7.26 11.49
CA ASN A 109 -7.24 -7.70 10.15
C ASN A 109 -8.50 -7.00 9.62
N LEU A 110 -9.34 -6.43 10.51
CA LEU A 110 -10.58 -5.76 10.10
C LEU A 110 -10.34 -4.54 9.20
N PRO A 111 -9.44 -3.58 9.50
CA PRO A 111 -9.09 -2.49 8.58
C PRO A 111 -8.67 -2.98 7.21
N GLY A 112 -7.77 -3.98 7.13
CA GLY A 112 -7.35 -4.58 5.88
C GLY A 112 -8.51 -5.23 5.11
N PHE A 113 -9.42 -5.92 5.81
CA PHE A 113 -10.61 -6.50 5.18
C PHE A 113 -11.57 -5.44 4.64
N ILE A 114 -11.80 -4.35 5.37
CA ILE A 114 -12.59 -3.21 4.91
C ILE A 114 -11.98 -2.63 3.62
N ALA A 115 -10.64 -2.56 3.54
CA ALA A 115 -9.94 -2.12 2.34
C ALA A 115 -10.23 -3.01 1.14
N HIS A 116 -10.11 -4.33 1.28
CA HIS A 116 -10.44 -5.30 0.24
C HIS A 116 -11.89 -5.15 -0.24
N VAL A 117 -12.84 -4.98 0.68
CA VAL A 117 -14.26 -4.75 0.35
C VAL A 117 -14.47 -3.43 -0.39
N ALA A 118 -13.82 -2.35 0.06
CA ALA A 118 -13.92 -1.04 -0.61
C ALA A 118 -13.40 -1.12 -2.05
N LEU A 119 -12.26 -1.78 -2.24
CA LEU A 119 -11.66 -2.02 -3.54
C LEU A 119 -12.56 -2.83 -4.47
N TYR A 120 -13.07 -3.98 -3.98
CA TYR A 120 -14.03 -4.79 -4.72
C TYR A 120 -15.26 -3.98 -5.13
N ARG A 121 -15.87 -3.23 -4.20
CA ARG A 121 -17.04 -2.40 -4.47
C ARG A 121 -16.75 -1.29 -5.46
N MET A 122 -15.55 -0.70 -5.41
CA MET A 122 -15.10 0.31 -6.37
C MET A 122 -15.07 -0.29 -7.78
N PHE A 123 -14.37 -1.39 -7.99
CA PHE A 123 -14.23 -1.99 -9.32
C PHE A 123 -15.55 -2.60 -9.82
N ARG A 124 -16.40 -3.13 -8.95
CA ARG A 124 -17.70 -3.68 -9.36
C ARG A 124 -18.63 -2.64 -10.02
N ARG A 125 -18.48 -1.36 -9.71
CA ARG A 125 -19.23 -0.27 -10.37
C ARG A 125 -18.90 -0.17 -11.86
N PHE A 126 -17.64 -0.46 -12.22
CA PHE A 126 -17.13 -0.31 -13.58
C PHE A 126 -17.08 -1.62 -14.36
N TYR A 127 -16.96 -2.72 -13.66
CA TYR A 127 -16.82 -4.07 -14.25
C TYR A 127 -17.95 -4.99 -13.76
N PRO A 128 -19.22 -4.64 -14.01
CA PRO A 128 -20.34 -5.50 -13.65
C PRO A 128 -20.24 -6.83 -14.40
N GLY A 129 -20.60 -7.95 -13.73
CA GLY A 129 -20.51 -9.27 -14.33
C GLY A 129 -19.14 -9.96 -14.27
N HIS A 130 -18.11 -9.32 -13.68
CA HIS A 130 -16.77 -9.89 -13.51
C HIS A 130 -16.48 -10.29 -12.05
N HIS A 131 -17.51 -10.78 -11.35
CA HIS A 131 -17.51 -11.04 -9.91
C HIS A 131 -16.27 -11.82 -9.41
N TYR A 132 -15.99 -12.97 -10.02
CA TYR A 132 -14.86 -13.84 -9.60
C TYR A 132 -13.49 -13.22 -9.89
N SER A 133 -13.33 -12.55 -11.02
CA SER A 133 -12.09 -11.82 -11.34
C SER A 133 -11.83 -10.71 -10.33
N LEU A 134 -12.89 -10.02 -9.90
CA LEU A 134 -12.79 -8.97 -8.88
C LEU A 134 -12.50 -9.52 -7.49
N ILE A 135 -13.05 -10.68 -7.13
CA ILE A 135 -12.71 -11.36 -5.86
C ILE A 135 -11.24 -11.78 -5.90
N LEU A 136 -10.78 -12.41 -6.98
CA LEU A 136 -9.39 -12.83 -7.14
C LEU A 136 -8.43 -11.64 -6.97
N GLY A 137 -8.66 -10.54 -7.69
CA GLY A 137 -7.78 -9.37 -7.63
C GLY A 137 -7.88 -8.55 -6.35
N ALA A 138 -9.08 -8.41 -5.77
CA ALA A 138 -9.27 -7.59 -4.58
C ALA A 138 -8.94 -8.32 -3.28
N PHE A 139 -9.08 -9.65 -3.18
CA PHE A 139 -8.96 -10.39 -1.92
C PHE A 139 -7.91 -11.49 -1.93
N LEU A 140 -7.62 -12.11 -3.09
CA LEU A 140 -6.89 -13.37 -3.14
C LEU A 140 -5.46 -13.24 -3.67
N LEU A 141 -4.94 -12.03 -3.84
CA LEU A 141 -3.53 -11.83 -4.18
C LEU A 141 -2.68 -12.17 -2.94
N PRO A 142 -1.85 -13.23 -2.96
CA PRO A 142 -1.17 -13.75 -1.77
C PRO A 142 -0.36 -12.72 -1.01
N SER A 143 0.52 -11.96 -1.68
CA SER A 143 1.33 -10.93 -1.03
C SER A 143 0.45 -9.82 -0.43
N ALA A 144 -0.59 -9.36 -1.14
CA ALA A 144 -1.48 -8.32 -0.65
C ALA A 144 -2.28 -8.79 0.57
N LEU A 145 -2.78 -10.03 0.51
CA LEU A 145 -3.50 -10.65 1.62
C LEU A 145 -2.59 -10.80 2.85
N TYR A 146 -1.35 -11.27 2.65
CA TYR A 146 -0.37 -11.51 3.71
C TYR A 146 0.06 -10.19 4.36
N PHE A 147 0.64 -9.24 3.61
CA PHE A 147 1.23 -8.01 4.16
C PHE A 147 0.21 -6.97 4.63
N SER A 148 -1.06 -7.08 4.25
CA SER A 148 -2.15 -6.29 4.84
C SER A 148 -2.79 -6.94 6.07
N SER A 149 -2.18 -8.00 6.62
CA SER A 149 -2.67 -8.76 7.77
C SER A 149 -1.71 -8.64 8.97
N GLY A 150 -2.18 -9.11 10.16
CA GLY A 150 -1.40 -9.08 11.39
C GLY A 150 -1.36 -7.70 12.06
N ILE A 151 -0.62 -7.61 13.18
CA ILE A 151 -0.55 -6.38 14.00
C ILE A 151 0.45 -5.42 13.35
N HIS A 152 -0.01 -4.65 12.36
CA HIS A 152 0.84 -3.70 11.66
C HIS A 152 0.08 -2.50 11.09
N LYS A 153 0.76 -1.36 10.93
CA LYS A 153 0.22 -0.10 10.36
C LYS A 153 -0.18 -0.21 8.87
N ASP A 154 0.35 -1.20 8.13
CA ASP A 154 0.10 -1.35 6.70
C ASP A 154 -1.39 -1.66 6.39
N ALA A 155 -2.12 -2.33 7.28
CA ALA A 155 -3.56 -2.55 7.15
C ALA A 155 -4.35 -1.23 7.18
N PHE A 156 -3.96 -0.29 8.04
CA PHE A 156 -4.58 1.04 8.11
C PHE A 156 -4.26 1.87 6.87
N LEU A 157 -3.01 1.83 6.37
CA LEU A 157 -2.65 2.48 5.13
C LEU A 157 -3.49 1.97 3.96
N PHE A 158 -3.62 0.66 3.83
CA PHE A 158 -4.42 0.03 2.78
C PHE A 158 -5.89 0.44 2.89
N MET A 159 -6.45 0.51 4.12
CA MET A 159 -7.81 1.01 4.36
C MET A 159 -7.98 2.48 3.94
N GLY A 160 -7.03 3.33 4.29
CA GLY A 160 -7.05 4.74 3.91
C GLY A 160 -7.04 4.92 2.38
N VAL A 161 -6.11 4.26 1.67
CA VAL A 161 -6.02 4.31 0.21
C VAL A 161 -7.29 3.78 -0.45
N ALA A 162 -7.77 2.61 -0.02
CA ALA A 162 -8.99 2.00 -0.57
C ALA A 162 -10.23 2.86 -0.31
N GLY A 163 -10.34 3.45 0.88
CA GLY A 163 -11.43 4.35 1.26
C GLY A 163 -11.46 5.60 0.40
N MET A 164 -10.31 6.26 0.21
CA MET A 164 -10.18 7.45 -0.63
C MET A 164 -10.49 7.15 -2.09
N MET A 165 -9.94 6.06 -2.65
CA MET A 165 -10.23 5.64 -4.03
C MET A 165 -11.71 5.27 -4.21
N TYR A 166 -12.30 4.52 -3.28
CA TYR A 166 -13.73 4.18 -3.31
C TYR A 166 -14.63 5.41 -3.29
N ALA A 167 -14.27 6.44 -2.51
CA ALA A 167 -15.04 7.67 -2.42
C ALA A 167 -14.91 8.54 -3.66
N CYS A 168 -13.72 8.61 -4.28
CA CYS A 168 -13.45 9.46 -5.42
C CYS A 168 -13.78 8.81 -6.77
N ILE A 169 -13.48 7.51 -6.95
CA ILE A 169 -13.70 6.78 -8.21
C ILE A 169 -15.13 6.25 -8.25
N SER A 170 -16.01 6.99 -8.94
CA SER A 170 -17.42 6.65 -9.11
C SER A 170 -17.96 7.28 -10.39
N HIS A 171 -19.13 6.86 -10.85
CA HIS A 171 -19.82 7.47 -11.99
C HIS A 171 -20.45 8.82 -11.65
N ASP A 172 -20.62 9.13 -10.35
CA ASP A 172 -21.27 10.38 -9.91
C ASP A 172 -20.33 11.57 -10.08
N THR A 173 -20.79 12.62 -10.70
CA THR A 173 -20.05 13.89 -10.86
C THR A 173 -19.92 14.65 -9.54
N THR A 174 -20.86 14.48 -8.63
CA THR A 174 -20.87 15.11 -7.31
C THR A 174 -20.45 14.14 -6.21
N ILE A 175 -19.76 14.64 -5.19
CA ILE A 175 -19.35 13.89 -4.02
C ILE A 175 -20.32 14.19 -2.88
N SER A 176 -21.00 13.16 -2.35
CA SER A 176 -21.91 13.31 -1.21
C SER A 176 -21.16 13.66 0.07
N ARG A 177 -21.85 14.25 1.08
CA ARG A 177 -21.26 14.59 2.39
C ARG A 177 -20.58 13.38 3.07
N ARG A 178 -21.18 12.19 2.97
CA ARG A 178 -20.59 10.95 3.53
C ARG A 178 -19.30 10.57 2.85
N ARG A 179 -19.19 10.74 1.53
CA ARG A 179 -17.94 10.49 0.79
C ARG A 179 -16.88 11.52 1.12
N TRP A 180 -17.24 12.80 1.32
CA TRP A 180 -16.29 13.82 1.79
C TRP A 180 -15.72 13.48 3.17
N LEU A 181 -16.55 13.02 4.10
CA LEU A 181 -16.07 12.55 5.40
C LEU A 181 -15.11 11.37 5.23
N LEU A 182 -15.45 10.40 4.38
CA LEU A 182 -14.56 9.26 4.10
C LEU A 182 -13.22 9.71 3.48
N ILE A 183 -13.23 10.67 2.54
CA ILE A 183 -12.02 11.25 1.97
C ILE A 183 -11.17 11.89 3.06
N PHE A 184 -11.77 12.70 3.92
CA PHE A 184 -11.08 13.39 5.01
C PHE A 184 -10.44 12.38 6.02
N LEU A 185 -11.19 11.40 6.48
CA LEU A 185 -10.67 10.37 7.37
C LEU A 185 -9.56 9.53 6.71
N SER A 186 -9.76 9.17 5.45
CA SER A 186 -8.74 8.45 4.67
C SER A 186 -7.47 9.29 4.49
N PHE A 187 -7.62 10.59 4.22
CA PHE A 187 -6.48 11.51 4.12
C PHE A 187 -5.67 11.55 5.41
N ILE A 188 -6.32 11.67 6.57
CA ILE A 188 -5.65 11.65 7.88
C ILE A 188 -4.87 10.35 8.07
N VAL A 189 -5.50 9.20 7.80
CA VAL A 189 -4.85 7.90 7.97
C VAL A 189 -3.63 7.76 7.07
N ILE A 190 -3.73 8.13 5.79
CA ILE A 190 -2.61 8.04 4.85
C ILE A 190 -1.49 9.02 5.25
N ALA A 191 -1.84 10.27 5.60
CA ALA A 191 -0.89 11.28 6.04
C ALA A 191 -0.11 10.83 7.27
N LEU A 192 -0.79 10.24 8.26
CA LEU A 192 -0.16 9.71 9.48
C LEU A 192 0.76 8.54 9.17
N VAL A 193 0.33 7.57 8.35
CA VAL A 193 1.10 6.33 8.14
C VAL A 193 2.22 6.52 7.11
N ARG A 194 1.88 7.04 5.93
CA ARG A 194 2.83 7.24 4.81
C ARG A 194 2.41 8.43 3.94
N SER A 195 2.75 9.64 4.34
CA SER A 195 2.36 10.89 3.67
C SER A 195 2.73 10.95 2.18
N TYR A 196 3.87 10.36 1.77
CA TYR A 196 4.31 10.36 0.37
C TYR A 196 3.34 9.62 -0.57
N VAL A 197 2.50 8.72 -0.05
CA VAL A 197 1.47 8.04 -0.84
C VAL A 197 0.43 9.04 -1.38
N LEU A 198 0.15 10.11 -0.62
CA LEU A 198 -0.75 11.18 -1.07
C LEU A 198 -0.20 11.92 -2.30
N ALA A 199 1.12 12.04 -2.42
CA ALA A 199 1.75 12.70 -3.57
C ALA A 199 1.46 11.99 -4.90
N ALA A 200 1.30 10.67 -4.89
CA ALA A 200 0.88 9.90 -6.06
C ALA A 200 -0.65 9.78 -6.18
N LEU A 201 -1.35 9.64 -5.05
CA LEU A 201 -2.79 9.37 -5.04
C LEU A 201 -3.62 10.60 -5.40
N ILE A 202 -3.31 11.79 -4.85
CA ILE A 202 -4.08 13.01 -5.08
C ILE A 202 -4.11 13.40 -6.56
N PRO A 203 -2.96 13.48 -7.29
CA PRO A 203 -3.00 13.78 -8.72
C PRO A 203 -3.83 12.80 -9.54
N ALA A 204 -3.71 11.49 -9.25
CA ALA A 204 -4.47 10.47 -9.96
C ALA A 204 -5.98 10.62 -9.76
N LEU A 205 -6.42 10.94 -8.53
CA LEU A 205 -7.82 11.14 -8.21
C LEU A 205 -8.36 12.47 -8.77
N LEU A 206 -7.58 13.54 -8.72
CA LEU A 206 -7.94 14.83 -9.34
C LEU A 206 -8.08 14.66 -10.86
N ALA A 207 -7.11 14.02 -11.53
CA ALA A 207 -7.19 13.77 -12.95
C ALA A 207 -8.44 12.93 -13.31
N TYR A 208 -8.76 11.90 -12.52
CA TYR A 208 -10.01 11.14 -12.70
C TYR A 208 -11.25 12.03 -12.56
N ARG A 209 -11.35 12.82 -11.48
CA ARG A 209 -12.53 13.67 -11.19
C ARG A 209 -12.73 14.76 -12.24
N PHE A 210 -11.67 15.42 -12.67
CA PHE A 210 -11.73 16.42 -13.74
C PHE A 210 -12.06 15.77 -15.10
N SER A 211 -11.57 14.57 -15.39
CA SER A 211 -11.88 13.86 -16.65
C SER A 211 -13.35 13.47 -16.80
N MET A 212 -14.14 13.54 -15.74
CA MET A 212 -15.60 13.36 -15.81
C MET A 212 -16.33 14.58 -16.38
N ARG A 213 -15.72 15.78 -16.35
CA ARG A 213 -16.31 17.03 -16.83
C ARG A 213 -15.67 17.55 -18.11
N TYR A 214 -14.41 17.18 -18.36
CA TYR A 214 -13.59 17.69 -19.46
C TYR A 214 -13.06 16.53 -20.33
N PRO A 215 -12.58 16.81 -21.57
CA PRO A 215 -12.02 15.79 -22.45
C PRO A 215 -10.91 14.98 -21.75
N LYS A 216 -11.09 13.66 -21.68
CA LYS A 216 -10.29 12.75 -20.82
C LYS A 216 -8.79 12.87 -21.02
N ASN A 217 -8.31 12.76 -22.25
CA ASN A 217 -6.86 12.76 -22.53
C ASN A 217 -6.20 14.09 -22.16
N ARG A 218 -6.82 15.21 -22.51
CA ARG A 218 -6.30 16.55 -22.19
C ARG A 218 -6.25 16.80 -20.68
N THR A 219 -7.23 16.31 -19.94
CA THR A 219 -7.30 16.46 -18.49
C THR A 219 -6.17 15.72 -17.77
N TYR A 220 -5.89 14.49 -18.15
CA TYR A 220 -4.78 13.72 -17.56
C TYR A 220 -3.44 14.40 -17.86
N ILE A 221 -3.20 14.80 -19.11
CA ILE A 221 -2.00 15.53 -19.49
C ILE A 221 -1.87 16.81 -18.68
N PHE A 222 -2.92 17.62 -18.59
CA PHE A 222 -2.91 18.90 -17.87
C PHE A 222 -2.56 18.72 -16.40
N VAL A 223 -3.24 17.80 -15.68
CA VAL A 223 -2.98 17.57 -14.24
C VAL A 223 -1.54 17.12 -14.02
N TYR A 224 -1.02 16.19 -14.82
CA TYR A 224 0.35 15.70 -14.63
C TYR A 224 1.41 16.70 -15.08
N SER A 225 1.14 17.53 -16.09
CA SER A 225 1.99 18.69 -16.44
C SER A 225 2.05 19.69 -15.29
N LEU A 226 0.92 19.97 -14.63
CA LEU A 226 0.89 20.85 -13.47
C LEU A 226 1.68 20.29 -12.29
N VAL A 227 1.59 18.98 -12.03
CA VAL A 227 2.39 18.30 -10.99
C VAL A 227 3.88 18.39 -11.33
N LEU A 228 4.26 18.15 -12.58
CA LEU A 228 5.66 18.24 -13.02
C LEU A 228 6.21 19.67 -12.88
N VAL A 229 5.46 20.66 -13.37
CA VAL A 229 5.84 22.09 -13.27
C VAL A 229 5.91 22.51 -11.81
N GLY A 230 4.94 22.11 -10.98
CA GLY A 230 4.95 22.41 -9.54
C GLY A 230 6.13 21.75 -8.81
N SER A 231 6.49 20.52 -9.17
CA SER A 231 7.65 19.82 -8.61
C SER A 231 8.98 20.50 -9.02
N LEU A 232 9.07 20.94 -10.28
CA LEU A 232 10.24 21.68 -10.79
C LEU A 232 10.33 23.06 -10.11
N ALA A 233 9.23 23.78 -9.99
CA ALA A 233 9.18 25.05 -9.28
C ALA A 233 9.59 24.89 -7.81
N ALA A 234 9.09 23.86 -7.12
CA ALA A 234 9.50 23.58 -5.76
C ALA A 234 11.00 23.31 -5.67
N HIS A 235 11.57 22.55 -6.60
CA HIS A 235 13.01 22.27 -6.66
C HIS A 235 13.86 23.54 -6.89
N LEU A 236 13.40 24.47 -7.73
CA LEU A 236 14.16 25.66 -8.12
C LEU A 236 14.01 26.83 -7.13
N PHE A 237 12.84 26.99 -6.50
CA PHE A 237 12.49 28.19 -5.75
C PHE A 237 12.28 27.98 -4.26
N THR A 238 12.34 26.75 -3.74
CA THR A 238 12.11 26.47 -2.33
C THR A 238 13.22 25.56 -1.75
N ALA A 239 13.37 25.58 -0.43
CA ALA A 239 14.19 24.62 0.28
C ALA A 239 13.61 23.18 0.21
N PHE A 240 12.33 23.03 -0.17
CA PHE A 240 11.67 21.76 -0.34
C PHE A 240 11.82 21.26 -1.77
N SER A 241 12.73 20.33 -1.97
CA SER A 241 12.93 19.64 -3.25
C SER A 241 12.42 18.21 -3.17
N PRO A 242 11.47 17.81 -4.05
CA PRO A 242 11.05 16.40 -4.13
C PRO A 242 12.22 15.43 -4.35
N VAL A 243 13.22 15.84 -5.13
CA VAL A 243 14.41 15.03 -5.41
C VAL A 243 15.25 14.82 -4.15
N THR A 244 15.46 15.89 -3.37
CA THR A 244 16.19 15.81 -2.10
C THR A 244 15.46 14.92 -1.09
N VAL A 245 14.11 15.00 -1.05
CA VAL A 245 13.29 14.13 -0.18
C VAL A 245 13.45 12.65 -0.55
N ILE A 246 13.50 12.32 -1.86
CA ILE A 246 13.74 10.95 -2.31
C ILE A 246 15.12 10.47 -1.88
N ALA A 247 16.18 11.29 -2.07
CA ALA A 247 17.54 10.96 -1.67
C ALA A 247 17.66 10.75 -0.14
N GLN A 248 17.07 11.64 0.65
CA GLN A 248 17.04 11.50 2.11
C GLN A 248 16.31 10.22 2.56
N LYS A 249 15.21 9.85 1.90
CA LYS A 249 14.51 8.60 2.17
C LYS A 249 15.35 7.38 1.82
N GLN A 250 16.05 7.41 0.69
CA GLN A 250 16.98 6.34 0.32
C GLN A 250 18.10 6.21 1.36
N GLN A 251 18.72 7.33 1.75
CA GLN A 251 19.79 7.33 2.75
C GLN A 251 19.31 6.77 4.09
N ALA A 252 18.06 7.09 4.50
CA ALA A 252 17.49 6.53 5.70
C ALA A 252 17.32 5.00 5.64
N PHE A 253 17.08 4.42 4.45
CA PHE A 253 17.04 2.96 4.27
C PHE A 253 18.45 2.35 4.23
N LEU A 254 19.41 3.03 3.61
CA LEU A 254 20.81 2.56 3.56
C LEU A 254 21.48 2.56 4.93
N ASN A 255 21.04 3.43 5.83
CA ASN A 255 21.56 3.49 7.22
C ASN A 255 20.94 2.43 8.15
N LEU A 256 19.95 1.65 7.68
CA LEU A 256 19.43 0.52 8.46
C LEU A 256 20.42 -0.65 8.44
N PRO A 257 20.38 -1.54 9.45
CA PRO A 257 21.16 -2.77 9.42
C PRO A 257 20.94 -3.57 8.14
N GLU A 258 21.99 -4.19 7.64
CA GLU A 258 21.92 -4.99 6.42
C GLU A 258 20.92 -6.15 6.56
N ALA A 259 20.05 -6.27 5.56
CA ALA A 259 19.08 -7.34 5.49
C ALA A 259 19.65 -8.54 4.72
N GLN A 260 19.21 -9.76 5.04
CA GLN A 260 19.60 -10.97 4.31
C GLN A 260 19.27 -10.93 2.82
N SER A 261 18.30 -10.09 2.42
CA SER A 261 17.88 -9.91 1.02
C SER A 261 18.33 -8.56 0.45
N GLN A 262 19.49 -8.06 0.91
CA GLN A 262 20.08 -6.79 0.45
C GLN A 262 20.36 -6.85 -1.04
N ILE A 263 20.09 -5.74 -1.73
CA ILE A 263 20.42 -5.52 -3.14
C ILE A 263 21.22 -4.25 -3.30
N SER A 264 22.11 -4.23 -4.30
CA SER A 264 22.82 -3.00 -4.66
C SER A 264 21.88 -2.03 -5.37
N ILE A 265 21.86 -0.78 -4.94
CA ILE A 265 21.14 0.32 -5.58
C ILE A 265 22.07 1.53 -5.77
N ASP A 266 21.85 2.31 -6.82
CA ASP A 266 22.59 3.54 -7.06
C ASP A 266 22.26 4.57 -5.97
N THR A 267 23.29 5.15 -5.34
CA THR A 267 23.12 6.18 -4.32
C THR A 267 22.70 7.51 -4.93
N LEU A 268 21.71 8.15 -4.34
CA LEU A 268 21.18 9.43 -4.79
C LEU A 268 21.84 10.59 -4.03
N ASP A 269 22.39 11.56 -4.78
CA ASP A 269 23.02 12.76 -4.24
C ASP A 269 22.05 13.95 -4.05
N GLY A 270 20.76 13.75 -4.38
CA GLY A 270 19.75 14.80 -4.30
C GLY A 270 19.69 15.73 -5.52
N SER A 271 20.47 15.48 -6.57
CA SER A 271 20.39 16.21 -7.85
C SER A 271 19.37 15.56 -8.79
N ALA A 272 18.67 16.37 -9.58
CA ALA A 272 17.73 15.87 -10.60
C ALA A 272 18.45 15.03 -11.67
N ARG A 273 19.71 15.36 -12.01
CA ARG A 273 20.51 14.61 -12.97
C ARG A 273 20.80 13.19 -12.48
N ASN A 274 21.15 13.03 -11.22
CA ASN A 274 21.44 11.73 -10.63
C ASN A 274 20.18 10.86 -10.55
N VAL A 275 19.01 11.44 -10.16
CA VAL A 275 17.72 10.72 -10.17
C VAL A 275 17.35 10.25 -11.57
N LEU A 276 17.58 11.08 -12.61
CA LEU A 276 17.35 10.67 -14.00
C LEU A 276 18.30 9.56 -14.45
N HIS A 277 19.56 9.64 -14.05
CA HIS A 277 20.56 8.60 -14.34
C HIS A 277 20.21 7.25 -13.68
N ALA A 278 19.75 7.27 -12.42
CA ALA A 278 19.36 6.08 -11.68
C ALA A 278 17.98 5.50 -12.09
N PHE A 279 17.22 6.18 -12.97
CA PHE A 279 15.86 5.75 -13.38
C PHE A 279 15.81 4.33 -13.99
N PRO A 280 16.72 3.93 -14.91
CA PRO A 280 16.70 2.56 -15.43
C PRO A 280 16.94 1.51 -14.34
N ALA A 281 17.90 1.74 -13.45
CA ALA A 281 18.21 0.84 -12.33
C ALA A 281 17.03 0.72 -11.37
N ALA A 282 16.39 1.83 -10.98
CA ALA A 282 15.21 1.83 -10.15
C ALA A 282 14.03 1.06 -10.77
N THR A 283 13.84 1.21 -12.09
CA THR A 283 12.80 0.47 -12.84
C THR A 283 13.09 -1.02 -12.86
N VAL A 284 14.34 -1.41 -13.10
CA VAL A 284 14.77 -2.81 -13.07
C VAL A 284 14.60 -3.39 -11.65
N ASN A 285 15.00 -2.66 -10.61
CA ASN A 285 14.87 -3.12 -9.23
C ASN A 285 13.42 -3.45 -8.89
N VAL A 286 12.48 -2.52 -9.07
CA VAL A 286 11.08 -2.78 -8.72
C VAL A 286 10.40 -3.77 -9.68
N GLY A 287 10.86 -3.84 -10.93
CA GLY A 287 10.31 -4.69 -11.98
C GLY A 287 10.78 -6.13 -11.94
N THR A 288 11.98 -6.41 -11.39
CA THR A 288 12.55 -7.77 -11.40
C THR A 288 12.72 -8.38 -10.02
N GLN A 289 12.78 -7.59 -8.94
CA GLN A 289 12.95 -8.13 -7.60
C GLN A 289 11.64 -8.69 -7.00
N PRO A 290 11.71 -9.80 -6.24
CA PRO A 290 12.86 -10.68 -6.06
C PRO A 290 13.08 -11.59 -7.26
N ARG A 291 14.34 -11.82 -7.61
CA ARG A 291 14.73 -12.75 -8.66
C ARG A 291 14.85 -14.14 -8.07
N PHE A 292 13.76 -14.91 -8.09
CA PHE A 292 13.64 -16.20 -7.40
C PHE A 292 14.63 -17.27 -7.88
N TRP A 293 15.38 -17.01 -8.96
CA TRP A 293 16.41 -17.91 -9.52
C TRP A 293 17.84 -17.59 -9.06
N GLU A 294 18.04 -16.51 -8.29
CA GLU A 294 19.34 -16.18 -7.72
C GLU A 294 19.63 -17.10 -6.52
N GLU A 295 20.82 -17.71 -6.48
CA GLU A 295 21.21 -18.65 -5.42
C GLU A 295 21.23 -18.04 -4.01
N SER A 296 21.51 -16.74 -3.92
CA SER A 296 21.59 -16.00 -2.66
C SER A 296 20.24 -15.60 -2.07
N ILE A 297 19.12 -15.90 -2.76
CA ILE A 297 17.81 -15.45 -2.30
C ILE A 297 17.30 -16.29 -1.11
N PRO A 298 16.80 -15.65 -0.02
CA PRO A 298 16.15 -16.38 1.06
C PRO A 298 14.93 -17.17 0.55
N SER A 299 14.78 -18.41 1.01
CA SER A 299 13.68 -19.31 0.59
C SER A 299 12.29 -18.71 0.79
N THR A 300 12.13 -17.84 1.80
CA THR A 300 10.90 -17.10 2.08
C THR A 300 10.48 -16.14 0.97
N LEU A 301 11.40 -15.77 0.07
CA LEU A 301 11.14 -14.83 -1.04
C LEU A 301 10.88 -15.52 -2.38
N ILE A 302 11.03 -16.85 -2.47
CA ILE A 302 10.79 -17.59 -3.71
C ILE A 302 9.33 -17.49 -4.13
N VAL A 303 8.40 -17.80 -3.22
CA VAL A 303 6.96 -17.76 -3.52
C VAL A 303 6.47 -16.34 -3.90
N PRO A 304 6.79 -15.27 -3.16
CA PRO A 304 6.48 -13.91 -3.60
C PRO A 304 7.17 -13.49 -4.91
N GLY A 305 8.34 -14.04 -5.22
CA GLY A 305 9.00 -13.85 -6.50
C GLY A 305 8.22 -14.45 -7.64
N LEU A 306 7.87 -15.73 -7.56
CA LEU A 306 7.03 -16.41 -8.55
C LEU A 306 5.69 -15.68 -8.74
N GLU A 307 5.04 -15.29 -7.65
CA GLU A 307 3.79 -14.50 -7.67
C GLU A 307 3.96 -13.23 -8.51
N TRP A 308 5.06 -12.51 -8.34
CA TRP A 308 5.30 -11.28 -9.09
C TRP A 308 5.40 -11.50 -10.59
N TYR A 309 6.12 -12.54 -11.04
CA TYR A 309 6.22 -12.85 -12.47
C TYR A 309 4.87 -13.30 -13.07
N VAL A 310 4.03 -14.00 -12.29
CA VAL A 310 2.65 -14.28 -12.69
C VAL A 310 1.86 -12.99 -12.89
N TYR A 311 2.04 -11.98 -12.02
CA TYR A 311 1.38 -10.68 -12.19
C TYR A 311 1.87 -9.92 -13.42
N LEU A 312 3.15 -10.00 -13.75
CA LEU A 312 3.65 -9.41 -15.00
C LEU A 312 2.99 -10.08 -16.23
N LEU A 313 2.79 -11.39 -16.21
CA LEU A 313 2.03 -12.09 -17.26
C LEU A 313 0.56 -11.64 -17.32
N VAL A 314 -0.10 -11.49 -16.17
CA VAL A 314 -1.47 -10.96 -16.09
C VAL A 314 -1.55 -9.55 -16.68
N ILE A 315 -0.59 -8.68 -16.38
CA ILE A 315 -0.53 -7.33 -16.95
C ILE A 315 -0.33 -7.40 -18.48
N ALA A 316 0.61 -8.20 -18.96
CA ALA A 316 0.91 -8.37 -20.39
C ALA A 316 -0.31 -8.88 -21.16
N CYS A 317 -0.94 -9.96 -20.69
CA CYS A 317 -2.18 -10.50 -21.27
C CYS A 317 -3.31 -9.48 -21.23
N GLY A 318 -3.45 -8.78 -20.11
CA GLY A 318 -4.47 -7.74 -19.95
C GLY A 318 -4.28 -6.58 -20.92
N LEU A 319 -3.05 -6.12 -21.16
CA LEU A 319 -2.74 -5.08 -22.15
C LEU A 319 -3.07 -5.54 -23.59
N ILE A 320 -2.67 -6.77 -23.96
CA ILE A 320 -2.95 -7.34 -25.29
C ILE A 320 -4.47 -7.41 -25.55
N TRP A 321 -5.25 -7.86 -24.57
CA TRP A 321 -6.69 -8.07 -24.73
C TRP A 321 -7.56 -6.86 -24.38
N TYR A 322 -6.95 -5.78 -23.88
CA TYR A 322 -7.68 -4.62 -23.39
C TYR A 322 -8.64 -4.04 -24.42
N ARG A 323 -8.17 -3.82 -25.67
CA ARG A 323 -8.98 -3.26 -26.75
C ARG A 323 -10.22 -4.11 -27.08
N GLN A 324 -10.14 -5.41 -26.85
CA GLN A 324 -11.23 -6.37 -27.14
C GLN A 324 -12.24 -6.45 -25.98
N SER A 325 -11.85 -6.03 -24.76
CA SER A 325 -12.67 -6.19 -23.56
C SER A 325 -13.86 -5.24 -23.47
N ARG A 326 -13.82 -4.11 -24.19
CA ARG A 326 -14.81 -3.00 -24.13
C ARG A 326 -15.03 -2.45 -22.72
N LEU A 327 -14.16 -2.74 -21.78
CA LEU A 327 -14.24 -2.24 -20.39
C LEU A 327 -13.83 -0.77 -20.31
N PRO A 328 -14.41 0.01 -19.37
CA PRO A 328 -14.06 1.42 -19.21
C PRO A 328 -12.62 1.57 -18.74
N VAL A 329 -11.85 2.42 -19.45
CA VAL A 329 -10.41 2.60 -19.23
C VAL A 329 -10.07 3.52 -18.06
N GLN A 330 -10.99 4.40 -17.67
CA GLN A 330 -10.70 5.44 -16.70
C GLN A 330 -10.25 4.91 -15.32
N PRO A 331 -10.91 3.89 -14.72
CA PRO A 331 -10.45 3.34 -13.46
C PRO A 331 -9.06 2.72 -13.58
N LEU A 332 -8.77 2.04 -14.71
CA LEU A 332 -7.45 1.47 -14.98
C LEU A 332 -6.37 2.56 -15.06
N ILE A 333 -6.60 3.61 -15.87
CA ILE A 333 -5.64 4.72 -15.99
C ILE A 333 -5.38 5.36 -14.62
N SER A 334 -6.42 5.61 -13.83
CA SER A 334 -6.26 6.21 -12.49
C SER A 334 -5.46 5.32 -11.55
N CYS A 335 -5.68 4.01 -11.60
CA CYS A 335 -4.88 3.04 -10.84
C CYS A 335 -3.42 3.01 -11.30
N LEU A 336 -3.16 3.01 -12.61
CA LEU A 336 -1.80 3.04 -13.17
C LEU A 336 -1.06 4.32 -12.76
N LEU A 337 -1.72 5.48 -12.90
CA LEU A 337 -1.15 6.77 -12.53
C LEU A 337 -0.90 6.92 -11.02
N PHE A 338 -1.62 6.19 -10.20
CA PHE A 338 -1.36 6.08 -8.76
C PHE A 338 -0.22 5.11 -8.46
N VAL A 339 -0.27 3.90 -9.03
CA VAL A 339 0.62 2.80 -8.61
C VAL A 339 2.02 2.93 -9.22
N ILE A 340 2.15 3.31 -10.51
CA ILE A 340 3.45 3.37 -11.20
C ILE A 340 4.43 4.33 -10.50
N PRO A 341 4.07 5.58 -10.12
CA PRO A 341 4.98 6.45 -9.39
C PRO A 341 5.43 5.87 -8.05
N LEU A 342 4.55 5.17 -7.34
CA LEU A 342 4.91 4.51 -6.08
C LEU A 342 5.84 3.33 -6.28
N LEU A 343 5.63 2.53 -7.32
CA LEU A 343 6.55 1.44 -7.66
C LEU A 343 7.94 1.98 -8.00
N LEU A 344 8.01 3.03 -8.82
CA LEU A 344 9.28 3.69 -9.13
C LEU A 344 9.96 4.23 -7.87
N LEU A 345 9.20 4.89 -6.99
CA LEU A 345 9.74 5.37 -5.71
C LEU A 345 10.32 4.22 -4.87
N ILE A 346 9.63 3.08 -4.80
CA ILE A 346 10.13 1.88 -4.11
C ILE A 346 11.46 1.41 -4.75
N GLY A 347 11.54 1.37 -6.07
CA GLY A 347 12.76 0.98 -6.80
C GLY A 347 13.96 1.90 -6.55
N TYR A 348 13.71 3.20 -6.33
CA TYR A 348 14.74 4.17 -5.99
C TYR A 348 15.25 4.04 -4.56
N ILE A 349 14.36 3.79 -3.59
CA ILE A 349 14.69 4.00 -2.16
C ILE A 349 14.92 2.72 -1.38
N VAL A 350 14.46 1.56 -1.85
CA VAL A 350 14.45 0.33 -1.05
C VAL A 350 15.57 -0.62 -1.45
N PRO A 351 16.61 -0.80 -0.59
CA PRO A 351 17.79 -1.59 -0.91
C PRO A 351 17.66 -3.08 -0.54
N ASN A 352 16.44 -3.61 -0.38
CA ASN A 352 16.26 -5.05 -0.13
C ASN A 352 14.98 -5.61 -0.73
N SER A 353 15.05 -6.84 -1.22
CA SER A 353 13.97 -7.52 -1.94
C SER A 353 12.75 -7.80 -1.05
N GLY A 354 12.94 -8.12 0.22
CA GLY A 354 11.85 -8.37 1.17
C GLY A 354 10.98 -7.12 1.40
N SER A 355 11.61 -5.96 1.58
CA SER A 355 10.89 -4.68 1.72
C SER A 355 10.23 -4.25 0.40
N ILE A 356 10.85 -4.51 -0.76
CA ILE A 356 10.22 -4.26 -2.07
C ILE A 356 8.90 -5.01 -2.18
N ILE A 357 8.89 -6.31 -1.85
CA ILE A 357 7.67 -7.13 -1.86
C ILE A 357 6.61 -6.54 -0.94
N ARG A 358 6.98 -6.26 0.32
CA ARG A 358 6.06 -5.74 1.33
C ARG A 358 5.41 -4.42 0.91
N TYR A 359 6.21 -3.46 0.43
CA TYR A 359 5.68 -2.15 0.04
C TYR A 359 4.85 -2.24 -1.24
N ARG A 360 5.26 -3.04 -2.21
CA ARG A 360 4.54 -3.29 -3.46
C ARG A 360 3.19 -3.99 -3.20
N ALA A 361 3.15 -4.94 -2.30
CA ALA A 361 1.99 -5.78 -2.00
C ALA A 361 0.70 -4.98 -1.76
N LEU A 362 0.79 -3.84 -1.06
CA LEU A 362 -0.37 -3.00 -0.75
C LEU A 362 -0.97 -2.32 -1.99
N TYR A 363 -0.20 -2.16 -3.06
CA TYR A 363 -0.63 -1.49 -4.30
C TYR A 363 -1.02 -2.48 -5.41
N LEU A 364 -0.62 -3.75 -5.29
CA LEU A 364 -0.94 -4.80 -6.26
C LEU A 364 -2.44 -4.96 -6.53
N PRO A 365 -3.35 -4.93 -5.54
CA PRO A 365 -4.78 -5.06 -5.81
C PRO A 365 -5.33 -3.97 -6.74
N TYR A 366 -4.77 -2.75 -6.69
CA TYR A 366 -5.18 -1.67 -7.59
C TYR A 366 -4.67 -1.87 -9.02
N LEU A 367 -3.48 -2.47 -9.16
CA LEU A 367 -2.85 -2.74 -10.44
C LEU A 367 -3.46 -3.97 -11.12
N ILE A 368 -3.58 -5.08 -10.39
CA ILE A 368 -3.89 -6.40 -10.95
C ILE A 368 -5.39 -6.61 -11.18
N THR A 369 -6.25 -6.09 -10.29
CA THR A 369 -7.71 -6.32 -10.40
C THR A 369 -8.32 -5.88 -11.74
N PRO A 370 -7.99 -4.69 -12.30
CA PRO A 370 -8.52 -4.30 -13.61
C PRO A 370 -8.08 -5.24 -14.72
N PHE A 371 -6.84 -5.72 -14.73
CA PHE A 371 -6.35 -6.64 -15.75
C PHE A 371 -6.99 -8.02 -15.65
N LEU A 372 -7.24 -8.52 -14.43
CA LEU A 372 -8.00 -9.75 -14.23
C LEU A 372 -9.45 -9.62 -14.76
N ALA A 373 -10.08 -8.46 -14.62
CA ALA A 373 -11.39 -8.21 -15.20
C ALA A 373 -11.35 -8.24 -16.73
N VAL A 374 -10.30 -7.68 -17.36
CA VAL A 374 -10.07 -7.73 -18.80
C VAL A 374 -9.93 -9.19 -19.28
N ILE A 375 -9.08 -9.97 -18.61
CA ILE A 375 -8.88 -11.38 -18.90
C ILE A 375 -10.20 -12.16 -18.75
N GLY A 376 -10.92 -11.93 -17.65
CA GLY A 376 -12.23 -12.57 -17.40
C GLY A 376 -13.27 -12.24 -18.45
N SER A 377 -13.25 -11.02 -19.03
CA SER A 377 -14.14 -10.65 -20.13
C SER A 377 -13.86 -11.48 -21.41
N ARG A 378 -12.58 -11.75 -21.67
CA ARG A 378 -12.17 -12.55 -22.84
C ARG A 378 -12.60 -14.00 -22.71
N PHE A 379 -12.39 -14.63 -21.56
CA PHE A 379 -12.83 -15.99 -21.31
C PHE A 379 -14.34 -16.15 -21.45
N LYS A 380 -15.12 -15.21 -20.91
CA LYS A 380 -16.57 -15.21 -21.05
C LYS A 380 -17.01 -15.12 -22.52
N HIS A 381 -16.33 -14.33 -23.34
CA HIS A 381 -16.61 -14.20 -24.77
C HIS A 381 -16.29 -15.48 -25.56
N ILE A 382 -15.21 -16.18 -25.17
CA ILE A 382 -14.82 -17.47 -25.77
C ILE A 382 -15.89 -18.53 -25.44
N ILE A 383 -16.25 -18.67 -24.16
CA ILE A 383 -17.26 -19.66 -23.73
C ILE A 383 -18.57 -19.44 -24.47
N LEU A 384 -19.07 -18.20 -24.55
CA LEU A 384 -20.32 -17.87 -25.26
C LEU A 384 -20.26 -18.07 -26.78
N LYS A 385 -19.06 -18.17 -27.37
CA LYS A 385 -18.91 -18.44 -28.80
C LYS A 385 -18.98 -19.93 -29.13
N TYR A 386 -18.68 -20.80 -28.16
CA TYR A 386 -18.66 -22.25 -28.32
C TYR A 386 -19.84 -22.96 -27.62
N MET A 387 -20.72 -22.22 -26.95
CA MET A 387 -22.05 -22.66 -26.52
C MET A 387 -23.13 -22.19 -27.49
#